data_dc4dce46f557e3794dc6a233bb4546dc
#
_entry.id   dc4dce46f557e3794dc6a233bb4546dc
#
_cell.length_a   1.000
_cell.length_b   1.000
_cell.length_c   1.000
_cell.angle_alpha   90.00
_cell.angle_beta   90.00
_cell.angle_gamma   90.00
#
_symmetry.space_group_name_H-M   'P 1'
#
loop_
_entity.id
_entity.type
_entity.pdbx_description
1 polymer ?
#
loop_
_entity_poly.entity_id
_entity_poly.type
_entity_poly.pdbx_seq_one_letter_code
_entity_poly.pdbx_strand_id
1 'polypeptide(L)'
;LYDESYASTGSYLLGTGSSATGAFGSTIISNPALTCEKELIANVGLDAEFGFGLYLSADYFDRRRTGIVDQAEATTPGFIGASSSGILPYMNVGEVRNRGFELTLGWEKRSRAVTWSAEASVWYARNEILDMGEAARLYDYQYRKGHPAGTPFVLVADGLYQKEDFNADGSLADGLPVPQYGAVKPGDIKYVNQNDDQVIDSYDAVPVGYSELPEWNYAFTGRLSWKGLELELLFHGVAHRDLYLSGPTVWSFQDNGSASALARDSWTADNTDASYPRLSLSEFDNNYRTSTFWRRNGGYLRLKNLYLAYNIPSRKAAGQSKVCVYFNGTNLLTWSDLGDLADPESNDLITYPLARTYSLGLKFTF
;
A
#
# COMPACT_ATOMS: atom_id res chain seq x y z
N LEU A 1 -3.29 -26.12 -12.53
CA LEU A 1 -1.82 -26.07 -12.49
C LEU A 1 -1.18 -27.44 -12.77
N TYR A 2 -1.81 -28.55 -12.37
CA TYR A 2 -1.32 -29.92 -12.62
C TYR A 2 -1.65 -30.42 -14.03
N ASP A 3 -2.77 -29.97 -14.59
CA ASP A 3 -3.27 -30.39 -15.91
C ASP A 3 -3.13 -29.23 -16.90
N GLU A 4 -2.91 -29.59 -18.15
CA GLU A 4 -2.93 -28.61 -19.25
C GLU A 4 -4.34 -28.09 -19.48
N SER A 5 -4.43 -26.81 -19.76
CA SER A 5 -5.67 -26.12 -20.10
C SER A 5 -5.57 -25.53 -21.49
N TYR A 6 -6.63 -25.71 -22.28
CA TYR A 6 -6.71 -25.24 -23.66
C TYR A 6 -7.91 -24.30 -23.81
N ALA A 7 -7.71 -23.20 -24.51
CA ALA A 7 -8.78 -22.26 -24.84
C ALA A 7 -8.64 -21.76 -26.29
N SER A 8 -9.67 -21.11 -26.78
CA SER A 8 -9.59 -20.39 -28.05
C SER A 8 -8.60 -19.24 -27.91
N THR A 9 -7.53 -19.26 -28.69
CA THR A 9 -6.42 -18.28 -28.66
C THR A 9 -6.49 -17.28 -29.82
N GLY A 10 -7.57 -17.26 -30.55
CA GLY A 10 -7.78 -16.36 -31.69
C GLY A 10 -8.17 -17.12 -32.96
N SER A 11 -7.85 -16.54 -34.09
CA SER A 11 -8.13 -17.13 -35.41
C SER A 11 -6.94 -16.92 -36.35
N TYR A 12 -6.72 -17.91 -37.21
CA TYR A 12 -5.70 -17.87 -38.27
C TYR A 12 -6.33 -17.89 -39.63
N LEU A 13 -5.73 -17.18 -40.55
CA LEU A 13 -6.06 -17.25 -42.00
C LEU A 13 -5.29 -18.43 -42.59
N LEU A 14 -6.01 -19.45 -43.02
CA LEU A 14 -5.43 -20.62 -43.69
C LEU A 14 -5.61 -20.50 -45.20
N GLY A 15 -4.50 -20.63 -45.95
CA GLY A 15 -4.48 -20.54 -47.38
C GLY A 15 -4.62 -19.10 -47.95
N THR A 16 -5.11 -18.98 -49.17
CA THR A 16 -5.32 -17.71 -49.88
C THR A 16 -6.72 -17.12 -49.68
N GLY A 17 -7.54 -17.74 -48.86
CA GLY A 17 -8.92 -17.31 -48.55
C GLY A 17 -9.00 -16.29 -47.44
N SER A 18 -10.09 -15.51 -47.40
CA SER A 18 -10.38 -14.54 -46.37
C SER A 18 -11.07 -15.11 -45.13
N SER A 19 -11.21 -16.44 -45.05
CA SER A 19 -11.90 -17.11 -43.93
C SER A 19 -10.92 -17.39 -42.81
N ALA A 20 -11.20 -16.84 -41.63
CA ALA A 20 -10.45 -17.12 -40.41
C ALA A 20 -10.96 -18.40 -39.74
N THR A 21 -10.04 -19.29 -39.40
CA THR A 21 -10.32 -20.52 -38.65
C THR A 21 -9.94 -20.31 -37.21
N GLY A 22 -10.83 -20.69 -36.26
CA GLY A 22 -10.54 -20.60 -34.83
C GLY A 22 -9.33 -21.48 -34.45
N ALA A 23 -8.48 -20.93 -33.63
CA ALA A 23 -7.32 -21.63 -33.07
C ALA A 23 -7.52 -21.97 -31.61
N PHE A 24 -7.08 -23.13 -31.20
CA PHE A 24 -6.98 -23.53 -29.81
C PHE A 24 -5.49 -23.65 -29.44
N GLY A 25 -5.16 -23.12 -28.31
CA GLY A 25 -3.81 -23.20 -27.76
C GLY A 25 -3.82 -23.51 -26.27
N SER A 26 -2.69 -23.96 -25.76
CA SER A 26 -2.49 -24.11 -24.31
C SER A 26 -2.54 -22.75 -23.65
N THR A 27 -3.28 -22.64 -22.55
CA THR A 27 -3.36 -21.43 -21.74
C THR A 27 -2.40 -21.48 -20.55
N ILE A 28 -1.86 -22.65 -20.25
CA ILE A 28 -0.85 -22.85 -19.22
C ILE A 28 -0.09 -24.13 -19.52
N ILE A 29 1.22 -24.11 -19.33
CA ILE A 29 2.04 -25.32 -19.36
C ILE A 29 1.90 -26.00 -18.00
N SER A 30 1.44 -27.25 -17.99
CA SER A 30 1.23 -28.00 -16.76
C SER A 30 2.56 -28.37 -16.09
N ASN A 31 2.54 -28.45 -14.76
CA ASN A 31 3.66 -28.95 -13.98
C ASN A 31 3.17 -29.98 -12.94
N PRO A 32 3.20 -31.30 -13.27
CA PRO A 32 2.78 -32.34 -12.35
C PRO A 32 3.72 -32.52 -11.14
N ALA A 33 4.88 -31.87 -11.13
CA ALA A 33 5.84 -31.91 -10.02
C ALA A 33 5.59 -30.86 -8.93
N LEU A 34 4.50 -30.09 -9.02
CA LEU A 34 4.14 -29.12 -8.00
C LEU A 34 3.92 -29.80 -6.64
N THR A 35 4.45 -29.17 -5.60
CA THR A 35 4.31 -29.60 -4.21
C THR A 35 3.72 -28.48 -3.35
N CYS A 36 3.33 -28.80 -2.11
CA CYS A 36 2.92 -27.80 -1.15
C CYS A 36 4.10 -26.92 -0.72
N GLU A 37 3.82 -25.66 -0.48
CA GLU A 37 4.74 -24.75 0.19
C GLU A 37 5.05 -25.25 1.60
N LYS A 38 6.25 -24.94 2.09
CA LYS A 38 6.70 -25.30 3.43
C LYS A 38 7.05 -24.04 4.20
N GLU A 39 6.66 -23.99 5.47
CA GLU A 39 7.01 -22.88 6.35
C GLU A 39 7.72 -23.41 7.61
N LEU A 40 8.85 -22.81 7.91
CA LEU A 40 9.56 -22.97 9.18
C LEU A 40 9.30 -21.72 10.02
N ILE A 41 8.78 -21.92 11.25
CA ILE A 41 8.47 -20.85 12.18
C ILE A 41 9.30 -21.04 13.43
N ALA A 42 10.05 -20.01 13.83
CA ALA A 42 10.63 -19.87 15.16
C ALA A 42 9.94 -18.70 15.86
N ASN A 43 9.44 -18.95 17.07
CA ASN A 43 8.80 -17.93 17.90
C ASN A 43 9.33 -18.00 19.34
N VAL A 44 9.61 -16.84 19.95
CA VAL A 44 9.98 -16.71 21.35
C VAL A 44 9.14 -15.63 21.98
N GLY A 45 8.35 -16.01 22.98
CA GLY A 45 7.44 -15.12 23.70
C GLY A 45 7.79 -15.00 25.17
N LEU A 46 7.42 -13.86 25.75
CA LEU A 46 7.50 -13.56 27.17
C LEU A 46 6.23 -12.84 27.60
N ASP A 47 5.54 -13.42 28.59
CA ASP A 47 4.45 -12.78 29.33
C ASP A 47 4.89 -12.51 30.76
N ALA A 48 4.67 -11.28 31.24
CA ALA A 48 5.02 -10.88 32.59
C ALA A 48 3.92 -10.02 33.21
N GLU A 49 3.51 -10.36 34.43
CA GLU A 49 2.59 -9.59 35.22
C GLU A 49 3.25 -9.13 36.54
N PHE A 50 3.07 -7.86 36.87
CA PHE A 50 3.65 -7.25 38.04
C PHE A 50 2.56 -6.87 39.05
N GLY A 51 2.81 -7.08 40.35
CA GLY A 51 1.82 -6.90 41.41
C GLY A 51 1.24 -5.48 41.58
N PHE A 52 1.81 -4.48 40.89
CA PHE A 52 1.29 -3.12 40.85
C PHE A 52 0.38 -2.81 39.63
N GLY A 53 -0.04 -3.85 38.90
CA GLY A 53 -1.00 -3.76 37.80
C GLY A 53 -0.37 -3.53 36.44
N LEU A 54 0.94 -3.57 36.30
CA LEU A 54 1.66 -3.54 35.02
C LEU A 54 1.71 -4.97 34.46
N TYR A 55 1.48 -5.11 33.15
CA TYR A 55 1.70 -6.34 32.41
C TYR A 55 2.42 -6.05 31.08
N LEU A 56 3.17 -7.03 30.65
CA LEU A 56 3.96 -7.01 29.43
C LEU A 56 3.75 -8.33 28.70
N SER A 57 3.48 -8.27 27.41
CA SER A 57 3.56 -9.40 26.50
C SER A 57 4.49 -9.01 25.35
N ALA A 58 5.46 -9.84 25.05
CA ALA A 58 6.43 -9.61 24.00
C ALA A 58 6.72 -10.91 23.24
N ASP A 59 6.57 -10.87 21.93
CA ASP A 59 6.84 -11.99 21.04
C ASP A 59 7.81 -11.55 19.94
N TYR A 60 8.74 -12.42 19.61
CA TYR A 60 9.59 -12.31 18.43
C TYR A 60 9.37 -13.52 17.55
N PHE A 61 9.20 -13.32 16.25
CA PHE A 61 9.04 -14.38 15.27
C PHE A 61 10.00 -14.25 14.09
N ASP A 62 10.39 -15.41 13.57
CA ASP A 62 11.13 -15.55 12.32
C ASP A 62 10.49 -16.70 11.53
N ARG A 63 9.95 -16.38 10.36
CA ARG A 63 9.24 -17.32 9.48
C ARG A 63 9.95 -17.36 8.14
N ARG A 64 10.28 -18.57 7.70
CA ARG A 64 10.87 -18.82 6.39
C ARG A 64 9.97 -19.74 5.60
N ARG A 65 9.39 -19.20 4.53
CA ARG A 65 8.54 -19.95 3.61
C ARG A 65 9.32 -20.27 2.36
N THR A 66 9.32 -21.56 1.99
CA THR A 66 10.06 -22.11 0.84
C THR A 66 9.13 -22.87 -0.08
N GLY A 67 9.52 -22.98 -1.35
CA GLY A 67 8.71 -23.63 -2.37
C GLY A 67 7.43 -22.90 -2.68
N ILE A 68 7.42 -21.58 -2.55
CA ILE A 68 6.30 -20.73 -2.97
C ILE A 68 6.09 -20.94 -4.46
N VAL A 69 4.83 -21.15 -4.83
CA VAL A 69 4.45 -21.43 -6.22
C VAL A 69 4.39 -20.11 -6.98
N ASP A 70 5.24 -19.97 -7.97
CA ASP A 70 5.26 -18.81 -8.87
C ASP A 70 5.66 -19.25 -10.29
N GLN A 71 5.49 -18.33 -11.26
CA GLN A 71 5.93 -18.56 -12.63
C GLN A 71 7.44 -18.30 -12.72
N ALA A 72 8.20 -19.37 -12.97
CA ALA A 72 9.66 -19.29 -13.01
C ALA A 72 10.16 -18.70 -14.35
N GLU A 73 10.28 -17.39 -14.40
CA GLU A 73 10.78 -16.68 -15.58
C GLU A 73 12.19 -17.17 -16.02
N ALA A 74 13.07 -17.44 -15.05
CA ALA A 74 14.45 -17.86 -15.31
C ALA A 74 14.59 -19.23 -16.00
N THR A 75 13.60 -20.09 -15.85
CA THR A 75 13.69 -21.50 -16.34
C THR A 75 13.09 -21.70 -17.73
N THR A 76 12.38 -20.69 -18.25
CA THR A 76 11.68 -20.82 -19.54
C THR A 76 12.37 -19.97 -20.61
N PRO A 77 13.03 -20.58 -21.59
CA PRO A 77 13.71 -19.85 -22.65
C PRO A 77 12.74 -18.98 -23.46
N GLY A 78 13.10 -17.74 -23.73
CA GLY A 78 12.25 -16.76 -24.45
C GLY A 78 11.85 -17.18 -25.86
N PHE A 79 12.62 -18.07 -26.52
CA PHE A 79 12.32 -18.56 -27.87
C PHE A 79 11.08 -19.49 -27.94
N ILE A 80 10.59 -19.98 -26.78
CA ILE A 80 9.32 -20.73 -26.70
C ILE A 80 8.12 -19.83 -27.00
N GLY A 81 8.30 -18.50 -26.94
CA GLY A 81 7.22 -17.54 -27.18
C GLY A 81 6.18 -17.48 -26.04
N ALA A 82 6.42 -18.19 -24.94
CA ALA A 82 5.50 -18.28 -23.81
C ALA A 82 5.64 -17.11 -22.81
N SER A 83 6.75 -16.41 -22.82
CA SER A 83 7.11 -15.39 -21.82
C SER A 83 6.17 -14.16 -21.80
N SER A 84 5.51 -13.86 -22.91
CA SER A 84 4.60 -12.71 -23.02
C SER A 84 3.13 -13.05 -22.83
N SER A 85 2.77 -14.32 -22.71
CA SER A 85 1.39 -14.79 -22.79
C SER A 85 0.83 -15.39 -21.50
N GLY A 86 1.59 -15.36 -20.40
CA GLY A 86 1.15 -15.96 -19.14
C GLY A 86 1.09 -17.51 -19.15
N ILE A 87 1.64 -18.15 -20.19
CA ILE A 87 1.61 -19.61 -20.39
C ILE A 87 2.71 -20.32 -19.57
N LEU A 88 3.58 -19.57 -18.91
CA LEU A 88 4.69 -20.12 -18.11
C LEU A 88 4.20 -21.14 -17.08
N PRO A 89 4.90 -22.28 -16.92
CA PRO A 89 4.54 -23.24 -15.88
C PRO A 89 4.74 -22.64 -14.49
N TYR A 90 3.84 -22.99 -13.59
CA TYR A 90 4.06 -22.73 -12.17
C TYR A 90 5.06 -23.72 -11.59
N MET A 91 5.95 -23.22 -10.75
CA MET A 91 7.00 -24.01 -10.11
C MET A 91 7.17 -23.61 -8.64
N ASN A 92 7.67 -24.50 -7.81
CA ASN A 92 7.99 -24.20 -6.41
C ASN A 92 9.37 -23.53 -6.30
N VAL A 93 9.46 -22.28 -6.72
CA VAL A 93 10.74 -21.53 -6.83
C VAL A 93 10.91 -20.46 -5.77
N GLY A 94 9.81 -19.96 -5.20
CA GLY A 94 9.85 -18.80 -4.32
C GLY A 94 10.33 -19.16 -2.90
N GLU A 95 11.07 -18.24 -2.31
CA GLU A 95 11.48 -18.27 -0.92
C GLU A 95 11.39 -16.86 -0.34
N VAL A 96 10.66 -16.74 0.78
CA VAL A 96 10.46 -15.47 1.50
C VAL A 96 10.70 -15.69 2.99
N ARG A 97 11.41 -14.78 3.62
CA ARG A 97 11.58 -14.70 5.06
C ARG A 97 10.74 -13.54 5.59
N ASN A 98 10.03 -13.76 6.68
CA ASN A 98 9.30 -12.71 7.40
C ASN A 98 9.68 -12.75 8.88
N ARG A 99 10.14 -11.62 9.42
CA ARG A 99 10.55 -11.50 10.82
C ARG A 99 9.98 -10.24 11.42
N GLY A 100 9.74 -10.31 12.72
CA GLY A 100 9.18 -9.18 13.43
C GLY A 100 9.03 -9.42 14.90
N PHE A 101 8.40 -8.47 15.56
CA PHE A 101 8.05 -8.56 16.96
C PHE A 101 6.68 -7.96 17.22
N GLU A 102 6.06 -8.44 18.29
CA GLU A 102 4.82 -7.93 18.86
C GLU A 102 5.08 -7.56 20.31
N LEU A 103 4.64 -6.38 20.72
CA LEU A 103 4.83 -5.87 22.08
C LEU A 103 3.52 -5.28 22.57
N THR A 104 3.05 -5.72 23.70
CA THR A 104 1.92 -5.12 24.42
C THR A 104 2.37 -4.76 25.84
N LEU A 105 2.17 -3.50 26.18
CA LEU A 105 2.41 -2.98 27.53
C LEU A 105 1.11 -2.40 28.05
N GLY A 106 0.65 -2.91 29.18
CA GLY A 106 -0.56 -2.40 29.79
C GLY A 106 -0.39 -2.15 31.28
N TRP A 107 -1.09 -1.17 31.77
CA TRP A 107 -1.14 -0.85 33.19
C TRP A 107 -2.58 -0.60 33.62
N GLU A 108 -3.01 -1.31 34.66
CA GLU A 108 -4.31 -1.14 35.27
C GLU A 108 -4.14 -0.80 36.77
N LYS A 109 -4.85 0.23 37.21
CA LYS A 109 -4.94 0.59 38.63
C LYS A 109 -6.37 0.76 39.05
N ARG A 110 -6.76 0.00 40.07
CA ARG A 110 -8.08 0.07 40.73
C ARG A 110 -7.95 0.69 42.09
N SER A 111 -8.73 1.73 42.37
CA SER A 111 -8.92 2.29 43.69
C SER A 111 -10.42 2.37 43.99
N ARG A 112 -10.80 2.70 45.21
CA ARG A 112 -12.22 2.80 45.60
C ARG A 112 -13.01 3.82 44.78
N ALA A 113 -12.35 4.85 44.28
CA ALA A 113 -13.01 5.97 43.59
C ALA A 113 -12.73 6.01 42.11
N VAL A 114 -11.60 5.49 41.65
CA VAL A 114 -11.12 5.59 40.28
C VAL A 114 -10.54 4.24 39.83
N THR A 115 -10.96 3.79 38.69
CA THR A 115 -10.30 2.71 37.93
C THR A 115 -9.82 3.29 36.62
N TRP A 116 -8.57 3.07 36.32
CA TRP A 116 -8.04 3.45 34.99
C TRP A 116 -7.11 2.37 34.44
N SER A 117 -7.10 2.24 33.15
CA SER A 117 -6.16 1.39 32.44
C SER A 117 -5.65 2.09 31.20
N ALA A 118 -4.42 1.81 30.88
CA ALA A 118 -3.78 2.22 29.63
C ALA A 118 -3.06 1.01 29.04
N GLU A 119 -3.25 0.76 27.77
CA GLU A 119 -2.60 -0.32 27.03
C GLU A 119 -2.06 0.24 25.73
N ALA A 120 -0.82 -0.05 25.45
CA ALA A 120 -0.17 0.25 24.18
C ALA A 120 0.31 -1.05 23.55
N SER A 121 -0.03 -1.26 22.31
CA SER A 121 0.45 -2.37 21.52
C SER A 121 1.15 -1.87 20.27
N VAL A 122 2.24 -2.52 19.90
CA VAL A 122 2.97 -2.27 18.68
C VAL A 122 3.42 -3.59 18.10
N TRP A 123 3.27 -3.75 16.80
CA TRP A 123 3.91 -4.84 16.09
C TRP A 123 4.63 -4.31 14.85
N TYR A 124 5.74 -4.94 14.60
CA TYR A 124 6.59 -4.71 13.46
C TYR A 124 6.81 -6.01 12.72
N ALA A 125 6.61 -6.01 11.42
CA ALA A 125 6.89 -7.15 10.56
C ALA A 125 7.52 -6.68 9.27
N ARG A 126 8.64 -7.30 8.88
CA ARG A 126 9.28 -7.05 7.60
C ARG A 126 9.62 -8.36 6.93
N ASN A 127 9.16 -8.51 5.71
CA ASN A 127 9.52 -9.62 4.87
C ASN A 127 10.68 -9.28 3.93
N GLU A 128 11.32 -10.30 3.39
CA GLU A 128 12.41 -10.21 2.43
C GLU A 128 12.29 -11.37 1.44
N ILE A 129 12.31 -11.06 0.17
CA ILE A 129 12.39 -12.06 -0.90
C ILE A 129 13.81 -12.61 -0.94
N LEU A 130 13.98 -13.89 -0.63
CA LEU A 130 15.27 -14.56 -0.69
C LEU A 130 15.53 -15.17 -2.06
N ASP A 131 14.49 -15.66 -2.71
CA ASP A 131 14.49 -16.16 -4.09
C ASP A 131 13.07 -16.14 -4.68
N MET A 132 12.95 -15.85 -5.98
CA MET A 132 11.68 -15.89 -6.72
C MET A 132 11.87 -16.50 -8.12
N GLY A 133 13.02 -17.14 -8.39
CA GLY A 133 13.31 -17.67 -9.72
C GLY A 133 13.32 -16.60 -10.82
N GLU A 134 13.80 -15.41 -10.51
CA GLU A 134 13.83 -14.28 -11.45
C GLU A 134 14.79 -14.52 -12.62
N ALA A 135 14.37 -14.12 -13.81
CA ALA A 135 15.27 -14.09 -14.96
C ALA A 135 16.44 -13.11 -14.73
N ALA A 136 17.55 -13.35 -15.41
CA ALA A 136 18.70 -12.44 -15.35
C ALA A 136 18.26 -11.02 -15.76
N ARG A 137 18.53 -10.04 -14.90
CA ARG A 137 18.25 -8.64 -15.13
C ARG A 137 19.48 -7.96 -15.70
N LEU A 138 19.28 -6.87 -16.44
CA LEU A 138 20.38 -6.10 -17.04
C LEU A 138 21.16 -5.33 -15.97
N TYR A 139 20.44 -4.84 -14.95
CA TYR A 139 21.01 -4.06 -13.85
C TYR A 139 20.64 -4.68 -12.50
N ASP A 140 21.55 -4.64 -11.54
CA ASP A 140 21.39 -5.26 -10.22
C ASP A 140 20.23 -4.67 -9.42
N TYR A 141 19.94 -3.39 -9.58
CA TYR A 141 18.83 -2.73 -8.89
C TYR A 141 17.44 -3.17 -9.37
N GLN A 142 17.34 -3.94 -10.46
CA GLN A 142 16.08 -4.44 -10.99
C GLN A 142 15.61 -5.75 -10.34
N TYR A 143 16.47 -6.41 -9.53
CA TYR A 143 16.08 -7.62 -8.84
C TYR A 143 15.14 -7.31 -7.67
N ARG A 144 14.10 -8.13 -7.54
CA ARG A 144 13.20 -8.11 -6.35
C ARG A 144 13.82 -8.81 -5.17
N LYS A 145 14.75 -9.75 -5.43
CA LYS A 145 15.53 -10.44 -4.41
C LYS A 145 16.26 -9.44 -3.50
N GLY A 146 16.20 -9.66 -2.19
CA GLY A 146 16.76 -8.78 -1.17
C GLY A 146 15.84 -7.62 -0.74
N HIS A 147 14.69 -7.45 -1.41
CA HIS A 147 13.68 -6.45 -1.06
C HIS A 147 12.45 -7.08 -0.43
N PRO A 148 11.67 -6.32 0.36
CA PRO A 148 10.34 -6.76 0.78
C PRO A 148 9.43 -7.06 -0.40
N ALA A 149 8.55 -8.06 -0.27
CA ALA A 149 7.50 -8.30 -1.23
C ALA A 149 6.58 -7.08 -1.32
N GLY A 150 6.25 -6.66 -2.54
CA GLY A 150 5.47 -5.45 -2.78
C GLY A 150 6.28 -4.15 -2.75
N THR A 151 7.63 -4.20 -2.63
CA THR A 151 8.47 -3.01 -2.83
C THR A 151 8.20 -2.42 -4.21
N PRO A 152 7.82 -1.12 -4.30
CA PRO A 152 7.57 -0.50 -5.59
C PRO A 152 8.87 -0.27 -6.36
N PHE A 153 8.87 -0.62 -7.64
CA PHE A 153 9.92 -0.27 -8.58
C PHE A 153 9.39 0.85 -9.46
N VAL A 154 9.92 2.05 -9.29
CA VAL A 154 9.34 3.27 -9.84
C VAL A 154 10.41 4.21 -10.38
N LEU A 155 10.00 5.11 -11.27
CA LEU A 155 10.85 6.18 -11.74
C LEU A 155 11.11 7.21 -10.63
N VAL A 156 12.32 7.71 -10.53
CA VAL A 156 12.68 8.78 -9.59
C VAL A 156 12.48 10.12 -10.28
N ALA A 157 11.58 10.94 -9.74
CA ALA A 157 11.34 12.28 -10.25
C ALA A 157 12.44 13.25 -9.80
N ASP A 158 12.89 14.09 -10.73
CA ASP A 158 13.84 15.19 -10.54
C ASP A 158 13.17 16.55 -10.82
N GLY A 159 11.97 16.74 -10.27
CA GLY A 159 11.19 17.95 -10.47
C GLY A 159 10.41 18.00 -11.78
N LEU A 160 10.20 19.21 -12.28
CA LEU A 160 9.48 19.48 -13.52
C LEU A 160 10.43 20.10 -14.54
N TYR A 161 10.30 19.72 -15.81
CA TYR A 161 11.02 20.37 -16.90
C TYR A 161 10.74 21.86 -16.92
N GLN A 162 11.79 22.68 -17.05
CA GLN A 162 11.73 24.13 -17.17
C GLN A 162 11.91 24.55 -18.63
N LYS A 163 11.68 25.83 -18.93
CA LYS A 163 11.87 26.36 -20.29
C LYS A 163 13.31 26.23 -20.77
N GLU A 164 14.24 26.33 -19.86
CA GLU A 164 15.69 26.24 -20.08
C GLU A 164 16.15 24.81 -20.47
N ASP A 165 15.33 23.80 -20.20
CA ASP A 165 15.56 22.42 -20.61
C ASP A 165 15.25 22.18 -22.10
N PHE A 166 14.80 23.20 -22.83
CA PHE A 166 14.39 23.09 -24.24
C PHE A 166 15.11 24.10 -25.14
N ASN A 167 15.39 23.65 -26.33
CA ASN A 167 15.88 24.48 -27.44
C ASN A 167 14.76 25.39 -27.98
N ALA A 168 15.12 26.38 -28.81
CA ALA A 168 14.16 27.33 -29.41
C ALA A 168 13.13 26.67 -30.34
N ASP A 169 13.44 25.48 -30.89
CA ASP A 169 12.54 24.67 -31.71
C ASP A 169 11.59 23.77 -30.91
N GLY A 170 11.73 23.78 -29.57
CA GLY A 170 10.92 22.97 -28.65
C GLY A 170 11.43 21.53 -28.42
N SER A 171 12.59 21.16 -28.99
CA SER A 171 13.28 19.91 -28.65
C SER A 171 13.97 20.02 -27.28
N LEU A 172 14.20 18.87 -26.62
CA LEU A 172 15.02 18.84 -25.39
C LEU A 172 16.44 19.35 -25.68
N ALA A 173 17.03 20.08 -24.73
CA ALA A 173 18.39 20.54 -24.82
C ALA A 173 19.38 19.37 -24.87
N ASP A 174 20.50 19.57 -25.54
CA ASP A 174 21.54 18.54 -25.68
C ASP A 174 22.04 18.04 -24.32
N GLY A 175 22.18 16.73 -24.18
CA GLY A 175 22.64 16.08 -22.96
C GLY A 175 21.56 15.75 -21.94
N LEU A 176 20.32 16.13 -22.18
CA LEU A 176 19.19 15.66 -21.37
C LEU A 176 18.66 14.31 -21.86
N PRO A 177 18.36 13.36 -20.96
CA PRO A 177 17.82 12.05 -21.34
C PRO A 177 16.43 12.19 -21.94
N VAL A 178 16.15 11.41 -22.98
CA VAL A 178 14.90 11.46 -23.74
C VAL A 178 13.91 10.44 -23.21
N PRO A 179 12.74 10.86 -22.69
CA PRO A 179 11.71 9.93 -22.25
C PRO A 179 11.09 9.16 -23.42
N GLN A 180 10.97 7.84 -23.28
CA GLN A 180 10.25 6.99 -24.24
C GLN A 180 8.72 7.04 -24.08
N TYR A 181 8.22 7.74 -23.08
CA TYR A 181 6.80 7.83 -22.73
C TYR A 181 6.05 8.95 -23.44
N GLY A 182 6.65 9.53 -24.47
CA GLY A 182 6.09 10.59 -25.29
C GLY A 182 6.91 11.89 -25.25
N ALA A 183 6.58 12.81 -26.18
CA ALA A 183 7.26 14.09 -26.26
C ALA A 183 6.92 14.98 -25.04
N VAL A 184 7.94 15.41 -24.33
CA VAL A 184 7.81 16.27 -23.15
C VAL A 184 7.80 17.76 -23.50
N LYS A 185 7.28 18.58 -22.61
CA LYS A 185 7.23 20.04 -22.68
C LYS A 185 7.57 20.64 -21.31
N PRO A 186 7.89 21.94 -21.22
CA PRO A 186 8.03 22.60 -19.94
C PRO A 186 6.82 22.36 -19.05
N GLY A 187 7.08 21.98 -17.78
CA GLY A 187 6.07 21.62 -16.78
C GLY A 187 5.70 20.13 -16.73
N ASP A 188 6.27 19.29 -17.60
CA ASP A 188 6.15 17.84 -17.47
C ASP A 188 7.14 17.31 -16.42
N ILE A 189 6.84 16.12 -15.85
CA ILE A 189 7.72 15.51 -14.86
C ILE A 189 9.02 15.08 -15.51
N LYS A 190 10.14 15.48 -14.90
CA LYS A 190 11.49 15.09 -15.26
C LYS A 190 11.91 13.90 -14.42
N TYR A 191 12.54 12.90 -15.02
CA TYR A 191 12.99 11.68 -14.35
C TYR A 191 14.50 11.55 -14.39
N VAL A 192 15.04 10.88 -13.39
CA VAL A 192 16.47 10.55 -13.28
C VAL A 192 16.76 9.37 -14.21
N ASN A 193 17.79 9.52 -15.05
CA ASN A 193 18.38 8.44 -15.84
C ASN A 193 19.30 7.62 -14.91
N GLN A 194 18.91 6.39 -14.59
CA GLN A 194 19.61 5.55 -13.60
C GLN A 194 20.78 4.78 -14.20
N ASN A 195 20.75 4.53 -15.48
CA ASN A 195 21.70 3.67 -16.18
C ASN A 195 22.65 4.44 -17.12
N ASP A 196 22.53 5.77 -17.19
CA ASP A 196 23.35 6.69 -18.00
C ASP A 196 23.27 6.42 -19.53
N ASP A 197 22.20 5.79 -20.04
CA ASP A 197 22.04 5.48 -21.46
C ASP A 197 21.36 6.61 -22.27
N GLN A 198 21.09 7.77 -21.64
CA GLN A 198 20.44 8.95 -22.23
C GLN A 198 18.99 8.73 -22.63
N VAL A 199 18.35 7.70 -22.14
CA VAL A 199 16.94 7.37 -22.36
C VAL A 199 16.25 7.21 -21.01
N ILE A 200 15.01 7.66 -20.89
CA ILE A 200 14.17 7.36 -19.73
C ILE A 200 13.14 6.32 -20.12
N ASP A 201 13.29 5.13 -19.56
CA ASP A 201 12.39 4.01 -19.83
C ASP A 201 12.17 3.12 -18.59
N SER A 202 11.69 1.91 -18.79
CA SER A 202 11.44 0.96 -17.70
C SER A 202 12.72 0.47 -17.02
N TYR A 203 13.88 0.63 -17.63
CA TYR A 203 15.17 0.28 -17.02
C TYR A 203 15.60 1.29 -15.96
N ASP A 204 15.02 2.50 -15.91
CA ASP A 204 15.27 3.50 -14.87
C ASP A 204 14.40 3.32 -13.61
N ALA A 205 13.51 2.32 -13.62
CA ALA A 205 12.72 2.02 -12.45
C ALA A 205 13.57 1.32 -11.37
N VAL A 206 13.64 1.93 -10.19
CA VAL A 206 14.42 1.46 -9.04
C VAL A 206 13.52 1.19 -7.83
N PRO A 207 13.93 0.33 -6.89
CA PRO A 207 13.17 0.09 -5.66
C PRO A 207 13.16 1.34 -4.78
N VAL A 208 11.98 1.89 -4.47
CA VAL A 208 11.83 3.10 -3.66
C VAL A 208 10.72 2.95 -2.63
N GLY A 209 11.05 3.34 -1.39
CA GLY A 209 10.06 3.47 -0.33
C GLY A 209 9.57 2.15 0.25
N TYR A 210 8.32 2.16 0.71
CA TYR A 210 7.67 1.05 1.37
C TYR A 210 6.54 0.48 0.52
N SER A 211 6.16 -0.75 0.79
CA SER A 211 4.98 -1.36 0.20
C SER A 211 3.68 -0.69 0.72
N GLU A 212 2.57 -0.94 0.07
CA GLU A 212 1.24 -0.54 0.56
C GLU A 212 0.84 -1.25 1.87
N LEU A 213 1.49 -2.37 2.20
CA LEU A 213 1.30 -3.05 3.48
C LEU A 213 2.25 -2.44 4.51
N PRO A 214 1.73 -1.92 5.64
CA PRO A 214 2.57 -1.27 6.63
C PRO A 214 3.46 -2.27 7.37
N GLU A 215 4.72 -1.89 7.62
CA GLU A 215 5.62 -2.65 8.47
C GLU A 215 5.33 -2.45 9.97
N TRP A 216 4.85 -1.26 10.34
CA TRP A 216 4.49 -0.91 11.71
C TRP A 216 2.99 -0.74 11.86
N ASN A 217 2.44 -1.37 12.89
CA ASN A 217 1.09 -1.13 13.36
C ASN A 217 1.15 -0.85 14.86
N TYR A 218 0.39 0.14 15.32
CA TYR A 218 0.36 0.49 16.73
C TYR A 218 -1.05 0.89 17.16
N ALA A 219 -1.37 0.57 18.38
CA ALA A 219 -2.63 0.94 19.02
C ALA A 219 -2.39 1.42 20.44
N PHE A 220 -3.27 2.30 20.89
CA PHE A 220 -3.32 2.74 22.27
C PHE A 220 -4.78 2.75 22.73
N THR A 221 -5.06 2.04 23.84
CA THR A 221 -6.37 2.05 24.49
C THR A 221 -6.24 2.67 25.88
N GLY A 222 -7.05 3.69 26.16
CA GLY A 222 -7.16 4.32 27.47
C GLY A 222 -8.56 4.15 28.01
N ARG A 223 -8.69 3.72 29.26
CA ARG A 223 -9.98 3.60 29.96
C ARG A 223 -9.92 4.31 31.31
N LEU A 224 -11.00 5.01 31.64
CA LEU A 224 -11.17 5.67 32.94
C LEU A 224 -12.59 5.43 33.41
N SER A 225 -12.73 4.99 34.67
CA SER A 225 -14.02 4.94 35.35
C SER A 225 -13.90 5.73 36.66
N TRP A 226 -14.74 6.74 36.83
CA TRP A 226 -14.74 7.62 38.01
C TRP A 226 -16.15 8.09 38.35
N LYS A 227 -16.65 7.73 39.52
CA LYS A 227 -17.94 8.20 40.05
C LYS A 227 -19.11 8.11 39.04
N GLY A 228 -19.20 7.02 38.31
CA GLY A 228 -20.22 6.81 37.28
C GLY A 228 -19.88 7.32 35.88
N LEU A 229 -18.83 8.11 35.73
CA LEU A 229 -18.28 8.49 34.44
C LEU A 229 -17.41 7.34 33.90
N GLU A 230 -17.60 6.97 32.63
CA GLU A 230 -16.79 6.01 31.92
C GLU A 230 -16.26 6.68 30.64
N LEU A 231 -14.96 6.59 30.42
CA LEU A 231 -14.30 7.07 29.21
C LEU A 231 -13.46 5.92 28.65
N GLU A 232 -13.60 5.67 27.35
CA GLU A 232 -12.71 4.78 26.61
C GLU A 232 -12.26 5.48 25.33
N LEU A 233 -10.96 5.41 25.05
CA LEU A 233 -10.32 5.94 23.88
C LEU A 233 -9.55 4.81 23.18
N LEU A 234 -9.69 4.69 21.87
CA LEU A 234 -8.88 3.81 21.06
C LEU A 234 -8.22 4.63 19.94
N PHE A 235 -6.92 4.67 19.97
CA PHE A 235 -6.10 5.15 18.87
C PHE A 235 -5.53 3.97 18.10
N HIS A 236 -5.48 4.08 16.79
CA HIS A 236 -4.84 3.12 15.91
C HIS A 236 -4.05 3.85 14.84
N GLY A 237 -2.91 3.31 14.46
CA GLY A 237 -2.08 3.89 13.42
C GLY A 237 -1.13 2.89 12.79
N VAL A 238 -0.55 3.30 11.68
CA VAL A 238 0.45 2.54 10.92
C VAL A 238 1.58 3.44 10.47
N ALA A 239 2.74 2.85 10.20
CA ALA A 239 3.88 3.55 9.60
C ALA A 239 4.67 2.61 8.67
N HIS A 240 5.64 3.15 7.95
CA HIS A 240 6.38 2.44 6.90
C HIS A 240 5.42 1.86 5.86
N ARG A 241 4.64 2.73 5.27
CA ARG A 241 3.69 2.47 4.20
C ARG A 241 3.71 3.63 3.22
N ASP A 242 3.81 3.35 1.94
CA ASP A 242 3.69 4.35 0.90
C ASP A 242 2.46 4.08 0.03
N LEU A 243 1.88 5.16 -0.47
CA LEU A 243 0.82 5.14 -1.46
C LEU A 243 1.28 5.91 -2.70
N TYR A 244 0.99 5.36 -3.86
CA TYR A 244 1.25 6.01 -5.14
C TYR A 244 -0.05 6.49 -5.75
N LEU A 245 -0.18 7.81 -5.82
CA LEU A 245 -1.38 8.45 -6.35
C LEU A 245 -1.49 8.19 -7.85
N SER A 246 -2.65 7.71 -8.30
CA SER A 246 -2.90 7.39 -9.70
C SER A 246 -4.38 7.51 -10.07
N GLY A 247 -4.66 7.46 -11.37
CA GLY A 247 -6.01 7.44 -11.89
C GLY A 247 -6.69 8.81 -12.00
N PRO A 248 -7.94 8.85 -12.50
CA PRO A 248 -8.61 10.08 -12.92
C PRO A 248 -8.93 11.05 -11.79
N THR A 249 -8.88 10.62 -10.53
CA THR A 249 -9.04 11.50 -9.36
C THR A 249 -7.80 12.34 -9.07
N VAL A 250 -6.64 11.93 -9.59
CA VAL A 250 -5.34 12.59 -9.41
C VAL A 250 -4.85 13.17 -10.72
N TRP A 251 -4.86 12.38 -11.79
CA TRP A 251 -4.38 12.77 -13.10
C TRP A 251 -5.49 13.51 -13.87
N SER A 252 -5.33 14.82 -13.96
CA SER A 252 -6.34 15.67 -14.55
C SER A 252 -6.62 15.30 -16.02
N PHE A 253 -7.89 15.22 -16.36
CA PHE A 253 -8.43 14.94 -17.70
C PHE A 253 -8.19 13.52 -18.24
N GLN A 254 -7.59 12.63 -17.45
CA GLN A 254 -7.48 11.23 -17.82
C GLN A 254 -8.87 10.61 -17.98
N ASP A 255 -9.04 9.72 -18.97
CA ASP A 255 -10.30 9.01 -19.27
C ASP A 255 -11.51 9.95 -19.40
N ASN A 256 -11.35 11.12 -19.98
CA ASN A 256 -12.34 12.19 -20.08
C ASN A 256 -12.83 12.71 -18.71
N GLY A 257 -12.03 12.54 -17.66
CA GLY A 257 -12.30 13.05 -16.32
C GLY A 257 -12.18 14.57 -16.21
N SER A 258 -12.50 15.08 -15.03
CA SER A 258 -12.31 16.50 -14.70
C SER A 258 -10.90 16.78 -14.17
N ALA A 259 -10.58 18.05 -13.94
CA ALA A 259 -9.35 18.43 -13.26
C ALA A 259 -9.38 18.03 -11.78
N SER A 260 -8.29 17.45 -11.31
CA SER A 260 -8.08 17.18 -9.89
C SER A 260 -7.96 18.47 -9.06
N ALA A 261 -8.35 18.44 -7.80
CA ALA A 261 -8.09 19.55 -6.88
C ALA A 261 -6.60 19.84 -6.68
N LEU A 262 -5.74 18.85 -6.86
CA LEU A 262 -4.28 18.98 -6.84
C LEU A 262 -3.77 19.90 -7.96
N ALA A 263 -4.46 19.92 -9.08
CA ALA A 263 -4.10 20.72 -10.25
C ALA A 263 -4.27 22.24 -10.07
N ARG A 264 -4.77 22.71 -8.92
CA ARG A 264 -4.82 24.14 -8.60
C ARG A 264 -3.44 24.77 -8.55
N ASP A 265 -2.43 24.00 -8.15
CA ASP A 265 -1.03 24.40 -8.16
C ASP A 265 -0.29 23.73 -9.32
N SER A 266 -0.84 23.81 -10.53
CA SER A 266 -0.20 23.28 -11.72
C SER A 266 0.87 24.21 -12.28
N TRP A 267 1.87 23.62 -12.90
CA TRP A 267 2.93 24.37 -13.58
C TRP A 267 2.37 25.26 -14.69
N THR A 268 2.81 26.49 -14.72
CA THR A 268 2.59 27.47 -15.78
C THR A 268 3.84 28.32 -15.96
N ALA A 269 3.91 29.11 -17.04
CA ALA A 269 5.04 30.02 -17.27
C ALA A 269 5.25 31.06 -16.13
N ASP A 270 4.19 31.33 -15.36
CA ASP A 270 4.20 32.27 -14.24
C ASP A 270 4.28 31.55 -12.86
N ASN A 271 4.19 30.22 -12.85
CA ASN A 271 4.27 29.36 -11.64
C ASN A 271 5.17 28.16 -11.94
N THR A 272 6.47 28.38 -11.98
CA THR A 272 7.46 27.35 -12.37
C THR A 272 7.86 26.41 -11.22
N ASP A 273 7.57 26.78 -9.97
CA ASP A 273 7.82 25.99 -8.75
C ASP A 273 6.55 25.28 -8.26
N ALA A 274 5.74 24.83 -9.19
CA ALA A 274 4.46 24.17 -8.92
C ALA A 274 4.63 22.76 -8.37
N SER A 275 3.69 22.32 -7.54
CA SER A 275 3.64 20.96 -6.99
C SER A 275 2.90 19.95 -7.87
N TYR A 276 2.31 20.39 -8.99
CA TYR A 276 1.58 19.58 -9.95
C TYR A 276 2.07 19.88 -11.38
N PRO A 277 2.20 18.87 -12.26
CA PRO A 277 2.69 19.09 -13.60
C PRO A 277 1.74 19.97 -14.42
N ARG A 278 2.21 20.44 -15.59
CA ARG A 278 1.36 21.21 -16.50
C ARG A 278 0.08 20.47 -16.85
N LEU A 279 -1.00 21.19 -17.06
CA LEU A 279 -2.25 20.61 -17.51
C LEU A 279 -2.21 20.33 -19.02
N SER A 280 -2.74 19.19 -19.43
CA SER A 280 -2.89 18.80 -20.82
C SER A 280 -4.21 18.09 -21.02
N LEU A 281 -4.90 18.37 -22.13
CA LEU A 281 -6.12 17.67 -22.55
C LEU A 281 -5.81 16.39 -23.34
N SER A 282 -4.57 16.22 -23.81
CA SER A 282 -4.14 14.98 -24.46
C SER A 282 -3.73 13.96 -23.39
N GLU A 283 -4.03 12.70 -23.62
CA GLU A 283 -3.44 11.61 -22.85
C GLU A 283 -1.93 11.69 -22.98
N PHE A 284 -1.26 11.99 -21.88
CA PHE A 284 0.17 12.21 -21.85
C PHE A 284 0.82 11.25 -20.86
N ASP A 285 1.43 10.24 -21.41
CA ASP A 285 1.87 9.06 -20.67
C ASP A 285 3.04 9.33 -19.72
N ASN A 286 3.91 10.32 -20.01
CA ASN A 286 5.06 10.64 -19.18
C ASN A 286 4.67 11.09 -17.77
N ASN A 287 3.67 11.98 -17.64
CA ASN A 287 3.21 12.47 -16.33
C ASN A 287 2.41 11.42 -15.55
N TYR A 288 1.93 10.38 -16.23
CA TYR A 288 1.07 9.33 -15.66
C TYR A 288 1.85 8.04 -15.37
N ARG A 289 3.16 8.16 -15.13
CA ARG A 289 3.99 7.05 -14.68
C ARG A 289 4.06 6.97 -13.17
N THR A 290 4.01 5.74 -12.65
CA THR A 290 4.29 5.50 -11.24
C THR A 290 5.71 5.97 -10.94
N SER A 291 5.81 6.96 -10.08
CA SER A 291 7.08 7.62 -9.78
C SER A 291 7.09 8.21 -8.38
N THR A 292 8.27 8.62 -7.92
CA THR A 292 8.38 9.30 -6.62
C THR A 292 7.63 10.62 -6.58
N PHE A 293 7.27 11.22 -7.70
CA PHE A 293 6.43 12.42 -7.78
C PHE A 293 5.05 12.17 -7.16
N TRP A 294 4.48 11.02 -7.43
CA TRP A 294 3.15 10.64 -6.98
C TRP A 294 3.15 9.88 -5.65
N ARG A 295 4.34 9.60 -5.10
CA ARG A 295 4.46 8.93 -3.80
C ARG A 295 3.96 9.84 -2.67
N ARG A 296 3.19 9.26 -1.74
CA ARG A 296 2.79 9.89 -0.48
C ARG A 296 3.03 8.92 0.66
N ASN A 297 3.41 9.46 1.82
CA ASN A 297 3.48 8.66 3.03
C ASN A 297 2.05 8.22 3.44
N GLY A 298 1.81 6.92 3.45
CA GLY A 298 0.54 6.31 3.83
C GLY A 298 0.39 6.04 5.32
N GLY A 299 1.36 6.49 6.14
CA GLY A 299 1.28 6.41 7.59
C GLY A 299 0.20 7.31 8.18
N TYR A 300 -0.40 6.89 9.28
CA TYR A 300 -1.43 7.69 9.97
C TYR A 300 -1.54 7.33 11.44
N LEU A 301 -2.18 8.24 12.18
CA LEU A 301 -2.74 8.00 13.52
C LEU A 301 -4.20 8.43 13.51
N ARG A 302 -5.09 7.59 14.06
CA ARG A 302 -6.54 7.84 14.09
C ARG A 302 -7.11 7.60 15.48
N LEU A 303 -7.94 8.55 15.97
CA LEU A 303 -8.86 8.27 17.07
C LEU A 303 -10.02 7.43 16.53
N LYS A 304 -9.84 6.11 16.64
CA LYS A 304 -10.71 5.09 16.04
C LYS A 304 -12.04 4.99 16.78
N ASN A 305 -12.00 5.09 18.11
CA ASN A 305 -13.20 5.05 18.95
C ASN A 305 -13.05 5.97 20.17
N LEU A 306 -14.12 6.68 20.47
CA LEU A 306 -14.33 7.41 21.72
C LEU A 306 -15.68 6.98 22.29
N TYR A 307 -15.67 6.39 23.47
CA TYR A 307 -16.86 6.10 24.26
C TYR A 307 -16.85 6.92 25.54
N LEU A 308 -17.91 7.69 25.76
CA LEU A 308 -18.10 8.49 26.97
C LEU A 308 -19.49 8.16 27.53
N ALA A 309 -19.55 7.69 28.75
CA ALA A 309 -20.82 7.33 29.38
C ALA A 309 -20.91 7.87 30.81
N TYR A 310 -22.13 8.15 31.23
CA TYR A 310 -22.43 8.52 32.60
C TYR A 310 -23.53 7.65 33.18
N ASN A 311 -23.22 6.88 34.19
CA ASN A 311 -24.14 6.06 34.97
C ASN A 311 -24.78 6.92 36.05
N ILE A 312 -26.04 7.26 35.89
CA ILE A 312 -26.78 8.09 36.85
C ILE A 312 -27.01 7.29 38.15
N PRO A 313 -26.50 7.77 39.27
CA PRO A 313 -26.66 7.07 40.53
C PRO A 313 -28.11 7.04 40.96
N SER A 314 -28.70 5.84 41.13
CA SER A 314 -30.06 5.70 41.66
C SER A 314 -30.03 5.83 43.18
N ARG A 315 -30.87 6.70 43.73
CA ARG A 315 -31.05 6.88 45.19
C ARG A 315 -32.06 5.89 45.83
N LYS A 316 -32.77 5.09 45.01
CA LYS A 316 -33.77 4.16 45.53
C LYS A 316 -33.14 2.80 45.86
N ALA A 317 -33.11 2.48 47.14
CA ALA A 317 -32.47 1.29 47.70
C ALA A 317 -33.13 -0.05 47.37
N ALA A 318 -34.20 -0.11 46.62
CA ALA A 318 -34.99 -1.32 46.40
C ALA A 318 -35.14 -1.76 44.93
N GLY A 319 -34.52 -1.09 43.98
CA GLY A 319 -34.59 -1.50 42.57
C GLY A 319 -33.22 -1.35 41.88
N GLN A 320 -32.79 -2.40 41.22
CA GLN A 320 -31.52 -2.44 40.49
C GLN A 320 -31.55 -1.63 39.18
N SER A 321 -32.53 -0.71 39.02
CA SER A 321 -32.66 0.10 37.82
C SER A 321 -31.51 1.10 37.70
N LYS A 322 -30.73 0.98 36.64
CA LYS A 322 -29.64 1.89 36.29
C LYS A 322 -29.96 2.58 34.97
N VAL A 323 -29.69 3.86 34.91
CA VAL A 323 -29.80 4.66 33.71
C VAL A 323 -28.39 5.11 33.33
N CYS A 324 -27.99 4.80 32.11
CA CYS A 324 -26.73 5.24 31.55
C CYS A 324 -27.00 6.08 30.29
N VAL A 325 -26.43 7.27 30.27
CA VAL A 325 -26.37 8.11 29.04
C VAL A 325 -25.00 7.92 28.44
N TYR A 326 -24.94 7.66 27.16
CA TYR A 326 -23.65 7.49 26.51
C TYR A 326 -23.57 8.19 25.16
N PHE A 327 -22.36 8.60 24.84
CA PHE A 327 -21.93 9.06 23.53
C PHE A 327 -20.88 8.07 23.00
N ASN A 328 -21.02 7.68 21.74
CA ASN A 328 -20.00 6.91 21.03
C ASN A 328 -19.68 7.59 19.70
N GLY A 329 -18.40 7.75 19.43
CA GLY A 329 -17.91 8.30 18.19
C GLY A 329 -16.86 7.40 17.56
N THR A 330 -16.90 7.25 16.23
CA THR A 330 -15.91 6.46 15.51
C THR A 330 -15.22 7.27 14.43
N ASN A 331 -13.94 7.01 14.18
CA ASN A 331 -13.11 7.68 13.18
C ASN A 331 -13.08 9.20 13.32
N LEU A 332 -13.05 9.72 14.57
CA LEU A 332 -13.29 11.14 14.87
C LEU A 332 -12.19 12.05 14.38
N LEU A 333 -10.94 11.66 14.58
CA LEU A 333 -9.75 12.45 14.21
C LEU A 333 -8.77 11.56 13.48
N THR A 334 -8.17 12.08 12.42
CA THR A 334 -7.14 11.39 11.64
C THR A 334 -6.01 12.37 11.36
N TRP A 335 -4.79 11.94 11.63
CA TRP A 335 -3.56 12.65 11.28
C TRP A 335 -2.83 11.82 10.24
N SER A 336 -2.62 12.38 9.06
CA SER A 336 -1.99 11.72 7.90
C SER A 336 -1.48 12.79 6.93
N ASP A 337 -0.43 12.47 6.19
CA ASP A 337 0.11 13.31 5.11
C ASP A 337 -0.83 13.37 3.89
N LEU A 338 -1.84 12.50 3.84
CA LEU A 338 -2.84 12.51 2.77
C LEU A 338 -3.88 13.62 2.93
N GLY A 339 -4.03 14.19 4.14
CA GLY A 339 -4.99 15.26 4.42
C GLY A 339 -6.42 14.89 3.99
N ASP A 340 -7.03 15.76 3.18
CA ASP A 340 -8.37 15.55 2.62
C ASP A 340 -8.36 14.83 1.25
N LEU A 341 -7.19 14.43 0.76
CA LEU A 341 -7.07 13.80 -0.56
C LEU A 341 -7.65 12.38 -0.57
N ALA A 342 -7.36 11.60 0.47
CA ALA A 342 -7.82 10.22 0.60
C ALA A 342 -7.89 9.79 2.05
N ASP A 343 -8.70 8.75 2.33
CA ASP A 343 -8.66 8.08 3.62
C ASP A 343 -7.38 7.20 3.69
N PRO A 344 -6.53 7.38 4.72
CA PRO A 344 -5.28 6.63 4.80
C PRO A 344 -5.45 5.12 5.06
N GLU A 345 -6.63 4.64 5.44
CA GLU A 345 -6.92 3.21 5.54
C GLU A 345 -7.33 2.60 4.19
N SER A 346 -7.61 3.44 3.18
CA SER A 346 -7.88 3.00 1.82
C SER A 346 -6.58 2.76 1.05
N ASN A 347 -6.58 1.80 0.14
CA ASN A 347 -5.45 1.55 -0.77
C ASN A 347 -5.61 2.29 -2.11
N ASP A 348 -6.75 2.92 -2.32
CA ASP A 348 -7.03 3.68 -3.53
C ASP A 348 -7.78 4.98 -3.21
N LEU A 349 -7.82 5.87 -4.18
CA LEU A 349 -8.49 7.18 -4.08
C LEU A 349 -9.96 7.15 -4.53
N ILE A 350 -10.45 5.99 -4.97
CA ILE A 350 -11.80 5.83 -5.51
C ILE A 350 -12.73 5.23 -4.47
N THR A 351 -12.19 4.50 -3.50
CA THR A 351 -12.96 3.90 -2.41
C THR A 351 -13.56 4.98 -1.52
N TYR A 352 -14.84 4.80 -1.19
CA TYR A 352 -15.54 5.71 -0.28
C TYR A 352 -14.83 5.76 1.09
N PRO A 353 -14.47 6.95 1.58
CA PRO A 353 -13.73 7.09 2.84
C PRO A 353 -14.54 6.59 4.04
N LEU A 354 -13.84 6.16 5.09
CA LEU A 354 -14.48 5.72 6.31
C LEU A 354 -15.28 6.85 6.95
N ALA A 355 -16.58 6.59 7.19
CA ALA A 355 -17.47 7.56 7.78
C ALA A 355 -17.09 7.88 9.24
N ARG A 356 -17.17 9.16 9.61
CA ARG A 356 -17.22 9.57 11.01
C ARG A 356 -18.62 9.36 11.53
N THR A 357 -18.76 8.61 12.61
CA THR A 357 -20.09 8.40 13.21
C THR A 357 -20.17 8.99 14.61
N TYR A 358 -21.33 9.51 14.95
CA TYR A 358 -21.66 10.04 16.26
C TYR A 358 -22.97 9.43 16.71
N SER A 359 -22.97 8.78 17.86
CA SER A 359 -24.14 8.14 18.42
C SER A 359 -24.37 8.63 19.85
N LEU A 360 -25.59 9.01 20.15
CA LEU A 360 -26.02 9.33 21.51
C LEU A 360 -27.11 8.33 21.91
N GLY A 361 -27.00 7.73 23.08
CA GLY A 361 -27.93 6.73 23.51
C GLY A 361 -28.22 6.71 25.02
N LEU A 362 -29.29 6.01 25.35
CA LEU A 362 -29.74 5.75 26.72
C LEU A 362 -29.82 4.25 26.92
N LYS A 363 -29.27 3.74 28.01
CA LYS A 363 -29.37 2.35 28.41
C LYS A 363 -30.08 2.26 29.78
N PHE A 364 -31.16 1.51 29.79
CA PHE A 364 -31.90 1.22 31.03
C PHE A 364 -31.63 -0.24 31.43
N THR A 365 -31.28 -0.47 32.69
CA THR A 365 -31.15 -1.81 33.27
C THR A 365 -32.13 -1.90 34.42
N PHE A 366 -32.99 -2.92 34.38
CA PHE A 366 -34.04 -3.15 35.36
C PHE A 366 -33.71 -4.31 36.26
#